data_5829d8cf408ceef7579817852362d3d9
#
_entry.id   5829d8cf408ceef7579817852362d3d9
#
_cell.length_a   1.000
_cell.length_b   1.000
_cell.length_c   1.000
_cell.angle_alpha   90.00
_cell.angle_beta   90.00
_cell.angle_gamma   90.00
#
_symmetry.space_group_name_H-M   'P 1'
#
loop_
_entity.id
_entity.type
_entity.pdbx_description
1 polymer ?
#
loop_
_entity_poly.entity_id
_entity_poly.type
_entity_poly.pdbx_seq_one_letter_code
_entity_poly.pdbx_strand_id
1 'polypeptide(L)'
;MVRLARKSLILAGIAVVPFVQSAQAEPHRYELDPEHTTIAFMVDHLGYADTLGVFLEFEGSFTYDMDTQKLSDLKVTVQTASVESFNEARDNHVLNKDFLDVANHPVMTFTADGGTPADDTSGVVEGELTLLGKTQPLTLDVTLNKAAKYPFGHGRFTLGISAQGVVKRSDFG
;
A
#
# COMPACT_ATOMS: atom_id res chain seq x y z
N MET A 1 67.64 -51.70 30.31
CA MET A 1 66.51 -51.60 29.33
C MET A 1 65.53 -50.53 29.78
N VAL A 2 65.60 -49.36 29.17
CA VAL A 2 64.66 -48.23 29.49
C VAL A 2 63.68 -48.17 28.38
N ARG A 3 62.36 -48.30 28.71
CA ARG A 3 61.23 -48.11 27.74
C ARG A 3 60.76 -46.67 27.78
N LEU A 4 60.95 -45.94 26.66
CA LEU A 4 60.31 -44.60 26.44
C LEU A 4 58.83 -44.78 26.10
N ALA A 5 57.99 -44.17 26.91
CA ALA A 5 56.55 -44.02 26.61
C ALA A 5 56.33 -42.81 25.70
N ARG A 6 55.83 -43.05 24.49
CA ARG A 6 55.34 -41.95 23.58
C ARG A 6 53.99 -41.48 24.05
N LYS A 7 53.92 -40.22 24.45
CA LYS A 7 52.61 -39.50 24.67
C LYS A 7 52.10 -38.93 23.33
N SER A 8 51.01 -39.51 22.84
CA SER A 8 50.31 -38.95 21.68
C SER A 8 49.43 -37.75 22.14
N LEU A 9 49.70 -36.57 21.59
CA LEU A 9 48.92 -35.38 21.78
C LEU A 9 47.81 -35.36 20.72
N ILE A 10 46.54 -35.54 21.12
CA ILE A 10 45.37 -35.39 20.22
C ILE A 10 45.01 -33.92 20.23
N LEU A 11 45.23 -33.25 19.11
CA LEU A 11 44.79 -31.88 18.86
C LEU A 11 43.32 -31.92 18.39
N ALA A 12 42.38 -31.60 19.28
CA ALA A 12 40.98 -31.45 18.89
C ALA A 12 40.81 -30.08 18.22
N GLY A 13 40.66 -30.07 16.89
CA GLY A 13 40.33 -28.88 16.13
C GLY A 13 38.87 -28.50 16.34
N ILE A 14 38.62 -27.34 16.95
CA ILE A 14 37.30 -26.75 17.04
C ILE A 14 36.99 -26.12 15.67
N ALA A 15 36.11 -26.73 14.89
CA ALA A 15 35.58 -26.14 13.67
C ALA A 15 34.62 -25.01 14.05
N VAL A 16 35.03 -23.75 13.88
CA VAL A 16 34.17 -22.61 13.98
C VAL A 16 33.36 -22.53 12.69
N VAL A 17 32.07 -22.94 12.75
CA VAL A 17 31.13 -22.74 11.65
C VAL A 17 30.69 -21.26 11.71
N PRO A 18 30.95 -20.44 10.69
CA PRO A 18 30.44 -19.09 10.68
C PRO A 18 28.90 -19.14 10.61
N PHE A 19 28.25 -18.58 11.61
CA PHE A 19 26.82 -18.32 11.58
C PHE A 19 26.63 -17.18 10.55
N VAL A 20 26.20 -17.52 9.33
CA VAL A 20 25.73 -16.54 8.34
C VAL A 20 24.39 -16.07 8.84
N GLN A 21 24.36 -14.94 9.53
CA GLN A 21 23.13 -14.25 9.85
C GLN A 21 22.58 -13.73 8.53
N SER A 22 21.51 -14.33 8.04
CA SER A 22 20.74 -13.77 6.93
C SER A 22 20.30 -12.37 7.38
N ALA A 23 20.72 -11.34 6.66
CA ALA A 23 20.14 -10.02 6.82
C ALA A 23 18.66 -10.16 6.42
N GLN A 24 17.79 -10.25 7.41
CA GLN A 24 16.35 -10.25 7.20
C GLN A 24 15.97 -8.81 6.86
N ALA A 25 15.30 -8.57 5.74
CA ALA A 25 14.79 -7.25 5.47
C ALA A 25 13.82 -6.88 6.60
N GLU A 26 13.95 -5.67 7.08
CA GLU A 26 13.07 -5.15 8.13
C GLU A 26 11.89 -4.44 7.47
N PRO A 27 10.68 -4.49 8.06
CA PRO A 27 9.55 -3.71 7.57
C PRO A 27 9.90 -2.23 7.52
N HIS A 28 9.63 -1.59 6.40
CA HIS A 28 9.82 -0.17 6.20
C HIS A 28 8.49 0.56 6.08
N ARG A 29 8.41 1.75 6.68
CA ARG A 29 7.29 2.65 6.49
C ARG A 29 7.47 3.43 5.20
N TYR A 30 6.42 3.41 4.39
CA TYR A 30 6.29 4.19 3.14
C TYR A 30 5.18 5.22 3.29
N GLU A 31 5.33 6.34 2.59
CA GLU A 31 4.34 7.40 2.50
C GLU A 31 3.99 7.63 1.04
N LEU A 32 2.75 7.97 0.75
CA LEU A 32 2.34 8.34 -0.59
C LEU A 32 3.04 9.64 -1.00
N ASP A 33 3.57 9.65 -2.20
CA ASP A 33 4.15 10.86 -2.81
C ASP A 33 3.04 11.64 -3.50
N PRO A 34 2.64 12.82 -3.01
CA PRO A 34 1.52 13.57 -3.57
C PRO A 34 1.80 14.09 -4.99
N GLU A 35 3.08 14.21 -5.38
CA GLU A 35 3.44 14.68 -6.73
C GLU A 35 3.33 13.56 -7.79
N HIS A 36 3.37 12.28 -7.38
CA HIS A 36 3.38 11.14 -8.29
C HIS A 36 2.25 10.12 -8.03
N THR A 37 1.40 10.38 -7.05
CA THR A 37 0.23 9.54 -6.76
C THR A 37 -1.02 10.15 -7.37
N THR A 38 -1.89 9.32 -7.91
CA THR A 38 -3.21 9.72 -8.41
C THR A 38 -4.27 8.83 -7.79
N ILE A 39 -5.31 9.42 -7.22
CA ILE A 39 -6.53 8.71 -6.80
C ILE A 39 -7.63 9.09 -7.78
N ALA A 40 -8.00 8.14 -8.65
CA ALA A 40 -8.99 8.34 -9.70
C ALA A 40 -10.15 7.35 -9.55
N PHE A 41 -11.28 7.72 -10.09
CA PHE A 41 -12.45 6.85 -10.20
C PHE A 41 -13.13 7.01 -11.56
N MET A 42 -13.83 5.96 -11.97
CA MET A 42 -14.69 5.96 -13.16
C MET A 42 -16.11 5.65 -12.72
N VAL A 43 -17.07 6.41 -13.22
CA VAL A 43 -18.51 6.20 -12.95
C VAL A 43 -19.23 6.05 -14.26
N ASP A 44 -19.97 4.94 -14.41
CA ASP A 44 -20.89 4.75 -15.54
C ASP A 44 -21.96 5.84 -15.56
N HIS A 45 -22.08 6.52 -16.68
CA HIS A 45 -23.11 7.53 -16.90
C HIS A 45 -24.27 6.94 -17.70
N LEU A 46 -25.15 6.24 -17.03
CA LEU A 46 -26.40 5.69 -17.59
C LEU A 46 -26.18 4.75 -18.78
N GLY A 47 -25.02 4.06 -18.85
CA GLY A 47 -24.65 3.20 -19.94
C GLY A 47 -24.19 3.90 -21.21
N TYR A 48 -24.11 5.24 -21.22
CA TYR A 48 -23.65 6.00 -22.38
C TYR A 48 -22.13 6.17 -22.43
N ALA A 49 -21.49 6.40 -21.27
CA ALA A 49 -20.06 6.61 -21.17
C ALA A 49 -19.59 6.51 -19.72
N ASP A 50 -18.32 6.27 -19.52
CA ASP A 50 -17.69 6.41 -18.21
C ASP A 50 -17.25 7.87 -17.98
N THR A 51 -17.53 8.38 -16.80
CA THR A 51 -17.07 9.69 -16.35
C THR A 51 -15.86 9.51 -15.43
N LEU A 52 -14.74 10.09 -15.81
CA LEU A 52 -13.55 10.16 -14.98
C LEU A 52 -13.68 11.27 -13.93
N GLY A 53 -13.28 10.94 -12.71
CA GLY A 53 -13.01 11.90 -11.66
C GLY A 53 -11.72 11.56 -10.92
N VAL A 54 -11.13 12.55 -10.27
CA VAL A 54 -9.95 12.40 -9.42
C VAL A 54 -10.15 13.12 -8.10
N PHE A 55 -9.37 12.74 -7.09
CA PHE A 55 -9.22 13.52 -5.86
C PHE A 55 -7.83 14.12 -5.82
N LEU A 56 -7.75 15.44 -5.59
CA LEU A 56 -6.51 16.20 -5.65
C LEU A 56 -5.79 16.27 -4.30
N GLU A 57 -6.51 16.07 -3.19
CA GLU A 57 -5.94 16.18 -1.84
C GLU A 57 -6.11 14.87 -1.08
N PHE A 58 -4.98 14.26 -0.76
CA PHE A 58 -4.91 13.00 -0.02
C PHE A 58 -3.58 12.87 0.69
N GLU A 59 -3.56 11.99 1.66
CA GLU A 59 -2.35 11.51 2.33
C GLU A 59 -2.48 10.01 2.61
N GLY A 60 -1.36 9.34 2.79
CA GLY A 60 -1.40 7.94 3.16
C GLY A 60 -0.02 7.38 3.48
N SER A 61 -0.03 6.29 4.22
CA SER A 61 1.16 5.55 4.56
C SER A 61 0.85 4.09 4.82
N PHE A 62 1.88 3.25 4.73
CA PHE A 62 1.82 1.83 5.05
C PHE A 62 3.19 1.34 5.47
N THR A 63 3.22 0.20 6.15
CA THR A 63 4.44 -0.53 6.46
C THR A 63 4.51 -1.77 5.58
N TYR A 64 5.64 -2.00 4.90
CA TYR A 64 5.80 -3.14 4.02
C TYR A 64 7.20 -3.76 4.15
N ASP A 65 7.23 -5.08 4.25
CA ASP A 65 8.43 -5.88 4.25
C ASP A 65 8.56 -6.56 2.87
N MET A 66 9.62 -6.19 2.14
CA MET A 66 9.86 -6.68 0.77
C MET A 66 10.22 -8.16 0.70
N ASP A 67 10.84 -8.73 1.74
CA ASP A 67 11.26 -10.13 1.74
C ASP A 67 10.11 -11.07 2.09
N THR A 68 9.26 -10.67 3.04
CA THR A 68 8.11 -11.47 3.49
C THR A 68 6.81 -11.09 2.80
N GLN A 69 6.80 -10.02 2.00
CA GLN A 69 5.64 -9.42 1.35
C GLN A 69 4.51 -9.05 2.35
N LYS A 70 4.89 -8.76 3.59
CA LYS A 70 3.94 -8.45 4.64
C LYS A 70 3.60 -6.97 4.64
N LEU A 71 2.31 -6.67 4.48
CA LEU A 71 1.71 -5.34 4.62
C LEU A 71 1.15 -5.16 6.04
N SER A 72 1.30 -3.98 6.62
CA SER A 72 0.59 -3.56 7.83
C SER A 72 0.40 -2.05 7.86
N ASP A 73 -0.46 -1.58 8.75
CA ASP A 73 -0.71 -0.16 9.06
C ASP A 73 -1.04 0.69 7.82
N LEU A 74 -1.68 0.10 6.81
CA LEU A 74 -2.11 0.87 5.64
C LEU A 74 -3.25 1.81 6.03
N LYS A 75 -3.04 3.08 5.77
CA LYS A 75 -4.07 4.11 5.88
C LYS A 75 -3.91 5.12 4.77
N VAL A 76 -5.01 5.37 4.06
CA VAL A 76 -5.14 6.45 3.07
C VAL A 76 -6.31 7.32 3.49
N THR A 77 -6.10 8.62 3.54
CA THR A 77 -7.13 9.64 3.84
C THR A 77 -7.25 10.56 2.64
N VAL A 78 -8.47 10.80 2.20
CA VAL A 78 -8.77 11.64 1.03
C VAL A 78 -9.72 12.75 1.46
N GLN A 79 -9.42 13.97 1.09
CA GLN A 79 -10.31 15.11 1.26
C GLN A 79 -11.43 15.04 0.21
N THR A 80 -12.67 14.80 0.63
CA THR A 80 -13.79 14.60 -0.31
C THR A 80 -14.11 15.87 -1.11
N ALA A 81 -13.82 17.05 -0.55
CA ALA A 81 -13.97 18.32 -1.23
C ALA A 81 -13.00 18.55 -2.40
N SER A 82 -11.94 17.74 -2.51
CA SER A 82 -10.94 17.85 -3.58
C SER A 82 -11.31 17.11 -4.86
N VAL A 83 -12.56 16.67 -4.99
CA VAL A 83 -13.03 15.99 -6.20
C VAL A 83 -12.98 16.93 -7.40
N GLU A 84 -12.48 16.43 -8.52
CA GLU A 84 -12.38 17.11 -9.81
C GLU A 84 -12.81 16.15 -10.91
N SER A 85 -13.85 16.48 -11.65
CA SER A 85 -14.32 15.69 -12.78
C SER A 85 -14.28 16.47 -14.11
N PHE A 86 -13.54 17.57 -14.13
CA PHE A 86 -13.35 18.44 -15.29
C PHE A 86 -14.64 19.12 -15.78
N ASN A 87 -15.60 19.32 -14.87
CA ASN A 87 -16.84 20.04 -15.13
C ASN A 87 -17.38 20.65 -13.83
N GLU A 88 -17.27 21.95 -13.67
CA GLU A 88 -17.63 22.69 -12.48
C GLU A 88 -19.07 22.43 -11.99
N ALA A 89 -20.04 22.36 -12.91
CA ALA A 89 -21.43 22.11 -12.54
C ALA A 89 -21.63 20.70 -11.97
N ARG A 90 -20.92 19.72 -12.51
CA ARG A 90 -20.93 18.34 -12.00
C ARG A 90 -20.21 18.26 -10.66
N ASP A 91 -19.04 18.88 -10.51
CA ASP A 91 -18.30 18.89 -9.27
C ASP A 91 -19.11 19.51 -8.13
N ASN A 92 -19.74 20.66 -8.36
CA ASN A 92 -20.66 21.29 -7.41
C ASN A 92 -21.82 20.35 -7.02
N HIS A 93 -22.31 19.52 -7.93
CA HIS A 93 -23.36 18.55 -7.63
C HIS A 93 -22.83 17.36 -6.82
N VAL A 94 -21.65 16.85 -7.18
CA VAL A 94 -21.00 15.73 -6.46
C VAL A 94 -20.64 16.09 -5.02
N LEU A 95 -20.31 17.35 -4.75
CA LEU A 95 -19.97 17.83 -3.41
C LEU A 95 -21.17 17.90 -2.46
N ASN A 96 -22.39 17.98 -2.99
CA ASN A 96 -23.58 18.19 -2.17
C ASN A 96 -24.06 16.90 -1.45
N LYS A 97 -25.11 17.05 -0.65
CA LYS A 97 -25.69 15.98 0.19
C LYS A 97 -26.21 14.77 -0.58
N ASP A 98 -26.48 14.91 -1.88
CA ASP A 98 -27.00 13.81 -2.70
C ASP A 98 -25.90 12.82 -3.11
N PHE A 99 -24.62 13.22 -2.97
CA PHE A 99 -23.46 12.39 -3.34
C PHE A 99 -22.42 12.27 -2.22
N LEU A 100 -21.48 13.21 -2.10
CA LEU A 100 -20.38 13.10 -1.13
C LEU A 100 -20.68 13.79 0.20
N ASP A 101 -21.67 14.68 0.25
CA ASP A 101 -22.07 15.42 1.46
C ASP A 101 -20.85 15.96 2.23
N VAL A 102 -19.99 16.66 1.53
CA VAL A 102 -18.66 17.06 2.05
C VAL A 102 -18.75 17.97 3.28
N ALA A 103 -19.89 18.65 3.47
CA ALA A 103 -20.12 19.47 4.66
C ALA A 103 -20.20 18.63 5.94
N ASN A 104 -20.73 17.42 5.87
CA ASN A 104 -20.86 16.50 6.99
C ASN A 104 -19.80 15.38 6.98
N HIS A 105 -19.23 15.08 5.79
CA HIS A 105 -18.28 14.00 5.57
C HIS A 105 -17.06 14.51 4.79
N PRO A 106 -16.22 15.36 5.41
CA PRO A 106 -15.11 16.03 4.73
C PRO A 106 -14.00 15.08 4.28
N VAL A 107 -13.95 13.86 4.82
CA VAL A 107 -12.93 12.87 4.49
C VAL A 107 -13.54 11.50 4.21
N MET A 108 -12.87 10.74 3.33
CA MET A 108 -13.01 9.29 3.24
C MET A 108 -11.68 8.64 3.59
N THR A 109 -11.73 7.42 4.13
CA THR A 109 -10.52 6.71 4.55
C THR A 109 -10.56 5.25 4.10
N PHE A 110 -9.41 4.74 3.68
CA PHE A 110 -9.21 3.30 3.48
C PHE A 110 -8.13 2.81 4.45
N THR A 111 -8.38 1.70 5.14
CA THR A 111 -7.44 1.08 6.06
C THR A 111 -7.33 -0.41 5.82
N ALA A 112 -6.13 -0.97 5.99
CA ALA A 112 -5.90 -2.41 5.97
C ALA A 112 -4.65 -2.79 6.78
N ASP A 113 -4.69 -3.97 7.40
CA ASP A 113 -3.58 -4.52 8.20
C ASP A 113 -2.98 -5.79 7.59
N GLY A 114 -3.19 -5.99 6.30
CA GLY A 114 -2.64 -7.15 5.61
C GLY A 114 -2.95 -7.16 4.13
N GLY A 115 -2.38 -8.15 3.47
CA GLY A 115 -2.63 -8.47 2.06
C GLY A 115 -2.27 -9.93 1.80
N THR A 116 -2.79 -10.46 0.71
CA THR A 116 -2.51 -11.83 0.24
C THR A 116 -1.74 -11.73 -1.08
N PRO A 117 -0.42 -11.99 -1.07
CA PRO A 117 0.36 -12.06 -2.30
C PRO A 117 -0.15 -13.19 -3.21
N ALA A 118 -0.26 -12.92 -4.50
CA ALA A 118 -0.52 -13.93 -5.52
C ALA A 118 0.78 -14.41 -6.17
N ASP A 119 1.74 -13.49 -6.32
CA ASP A 119 3.09 -13.72 -6.81
C ASP A 119 4.04 -12.61 -6.29
N ASP A 120 5.27 -12.51 -6.85
CA ASP A 120 6.27 -11.52 -6.42
C ASP A 120 5.87 -10.06 -6.71
N THR A 121 4.89 -9.82 -7.55
CA THR A 121 4.51 -8.50 -8.04
C THR A 121 3.03 -8.19 -7.94
N SER A 122 2.20 -9.15 -7.61
CA SER A 122 0.75 -8.96 -7.52
C SER A 122 0.15 -9.57 -6.26
N GLY A 123 -0.99 -9.05 -5.85
CA GLY A 123 -1.71 -9.54 -4.70
C GLY A 123 -3.03 -8.81 -4.49
N VAL A 124 -3.67 -9.16 -3.41
CA VAL A 124 -4.96 -8.59 -2.99
C VAL A 124 -4.79 -7.96 -1.61
N VAL A 125 -5.33 -6.75 -1.43
CA VAL A 125 -5.44 -6.10 -0.13
C VAL A 125 -6.91 -6.00 0.24
N GLU A 126 -7.28 -6.68 1.29
CA GLU A 126 -8.62 -6.62 1.87
C GLU A 126 -8.61 -5.63 3.03
N GLY A 127 -9.45 -4.59 2.94
CA GLY A 127 -9.49 -3.52 3.90
C GLY A 127 -10.89 -2.96 4.08
N GLU A 128 -10.96 -1.83 4.75
CA GLU A 128 -12.20 -1.13 5.06
C GLU A 128 -12.19 0.28 4.48
N LEU A 129 -13.20 0.59 3.67
CA LEU A 129 -13.47 1.94 3.20
C LEU A 129 -14.53 2.60 4.07
N THR A 130 -14.20 3.74 4.63
CA THR A 130 -15.18 4.63 5.27
C THR A 130 -15.51 5.78 4.34
N LEU A 131 -16.76 5.86 3.93
CA LEU A 131 -17.30 6.89 3.06
C LEU A 131 -18.68 7.30 3.60
N LEU A 132 -19.01 8.60 3.63
CA LEU A 132 -20.27 9.12 4.18
C LEU A 132 -20.56 8.62 5.62
N GLY A 133 -19.52 8.46 6.42
CA GLY A 133 -19.62 7.99 7.80
C GLY A 133 -19.97 6.51 7.96
N LYS A 134 -20.06 5.74 6.86
CA LYS A 134 -20.26 4.30 6.87
C LYS A 134 -19.00 3.58 6.46
N THR A 135 -18.72 2.46 7.12
CA THR A 135 -17.57 1.61 6.82
C THR A 135 -18.04 0.33 6.16
N GLN A 136 -17.43 -0.01 5.03
CA GLN A 136 -17.70 -1.23 4.27
C GLN A 136 -16.40 -1.90 3.84
N PRO A 137 -16.36 -3.21 3.70
CA PRO A 137 -15.20 -3.91 3.18
C PRO A 137 -14.94 -3.49 1.72
N LEU A 138 -13.67 -3.33 1.39
CA LEU A 138 -13.19 -3.07 0.04
C LEU A 138 -11.96 -3.91 -0.24
N THR A 139 -11.98 -4.62 -1.35
CA THR A 139 -10.85 -5.39 -1.85
C THR A 139 -10.18 -4.62 -2.97
N LEU A 140 -8.86 -4.50 -2.91
CA LEU A 140 -8.03 -3.91 -3.94
C LEU A 140 -7.14 -4.98 -4.57
N ASP A 141 -7.17 -5.09 -5.90
CA ASP A 141 -6.14 -5.77 -6.68
C ASP A 141 -4.92 -4.85 -6.77
N VAL A 142 -3.76 -5.33 -6.34
CA VAL A 142 -2.55 -4.54 -6.22
C VAL A 142 -1.44 -5.11 -7.09
N THR A 143 -0.71 -4.24 -7.78
CA THR A 143 0.47 -4.58 -8.56
C THR A 143 1.66 -3.72 -8.12
N LEU A 144 2.77 -4.36 -7.76
CA LEU A 144 4.07 -3.72 -7.57
C LEU A 144 4.75 -3.58 -8.93
N ASN A 145 4.69 -2.38 -9.52
CA ASN A 145 5.26 -2.10 -10.83
C ASN A 145 6.79 -2.01 -10.78
N LYS A 146 7.33 -1.50 -9.68
CA LYS A 146 8.77 -1.32 -9.49
C LYS A 146 9.13 -1.09 -8.02
N ALA A 147 10.25 -1.65 -7.61
CA ALA A 147 10.89 -1.37 -6.33
C ALA A 147 12.36 -1.02 -6.60
N ALA A 148 12.74 0.24 -6.45
CA ALA A 148 14.09 0.70 -6.74
C ALA A 148 14.38 2.08 -6.11
N LYS A 149 15.66 2.43 -6.04
CA LYS A 149 16.05 3.80 -5.74
C LYS A 149 15.57 4.73 -6.86
N TYR A 150 14.86 5.81 -6.48
CA TYR A 150 14.37 6.79 -7.44
C TYR A 150 15.54 7.49 -8.13
N PRO A 151 15.58 7.55 -9.47
CA PRO A 151 16.78 7.96 -10.19
C PRO A 151 17.05 9.47 -10.15
N PHE A 152 16.06 10.27 -9.79
CA PHE A 152 16.14 11.73 -9.79
C PHE A 152 15.72 12.30 -8.43
N GLY A 153 15.92 13.61 -8.23
CA GLY A 153 15.42 14.34 -7.06
C GLY A 153 15.89 13.74 -5.73
N HIS A 154 14.95 13.21 -4.94
CA HIS A 154 15.21 12.74 -3.58
C HIS A 154 16.08 11.48 -3.48
N GLY A 155 16.18 10.66 -4.53
CA GLY A 155 17.02 9.45 -4.56
C GLY A 155 16.67 8.37 -3.50
N ARG A 156 15.49 8.41 -2.88
CA ARG A 156 15.05 7.40 -1.89
C ARG A 156 14.64 6.11 -2.58
N PHE A 157 14.63 5.01 -1.82
CA PHE A 157 14.02 3.77 -2.28
C PHE A 157 12.51 3.97 -2.39
N THR A 158 11.95 3.62 -3.54
CA THR A 158 10.57 3.95 -3.92
C THR A 158 9.87 2.71 -4.46
N LEU A 159 8.62 2.54 -4.05
CA LEU A 159 7.72 1.53 -4.59
C LEU A 159 6.76 2.21 -5.58
N GLY A 160 6.75 1.75 -6.81
CA GLY A 160 5.72 2.09 -7.80
C GLY A 160 4.61 1.07 -7.72
N ILE A 161 3.41 1.49 -7.35
CA ILE A 161 2.28 0.61 -7.07
C ILE A 161 1.07 1.08 -7.89
N SER A 162 0.33 0.11 -8.44
CA SER A 162 -1.02 0.30 -8.97
C SER A 162 -1.99 -0.49 -8.12
N ALA A 163 -3.12 0.11 -7.76
CA ALA A 163 -4.19 -0.54 -7.01
C ALA A 163 -5.55 -0.20 -7.62
N GLN A 164 -6.44 -1.16 -7.70
CA GLN A 164 -7.79 -0.95 -8.22
C GLN A 164 -8.82 -1.78 -7.47
N GLY A 165 -10.03 -1.27 -7.35
CA GLY A 165 -11.14 -1.95 -6.72
C GLY A 165 -12.47 -1.37 -7.19
N VAL A 166 -13.56 -2.02 -6.84
CA VAL A 166 -14.91 -1.60 -7.20
C VAL A 166 -15.67 -1.17 -5.96
N VAL A 167 -16.14 0.06 -5.95
CA VAL A 167 -16.95 0.63 -4.87
C VAL A 167 -18.39 0.77 -5.35
N LYS A 168 -19.31 0.14 -4.65
CA LYS A 168 -20.74 0.32 -4.88
C LYS A 168 -21.25 1.46 -3.99
N ARG A 169 -21.44 2.62 -4.59
CA ARG A 169 -21.78 3.85 -3.87
C ARG A 169 -23.02 3.71 -2.99
N SER A 170 -24.06 2.97 -3.46
CA SER A 170 -25.30 2.75 -2.72
C SER A 170 -25.15 2.00 -1.40
N ASP A 171 -24.02 1.33 -1.16
CA ASP A 171 -23.78 0.61 0.10
C ASP A 171 -23.41 1.59 1.24
N PHE A 172 -23.09 2.81 0.87
CA PHE A 172 -22.75 3.90 1.80
C PHE A 172 -23.90 4.90 2.06
N GLY A 173 -25.07 4.73 1.43
CA GLY A 173 -26.28 5.54 1.68
C GLY A 173 -26.83 6.29 0.49
#